data_2b392567097f3fa98d16c7ae31174074
#
_entry.id   2b392567097f3fa98d16c7ae31174074
#
_cell.length_a   1.000
_cell.length_b   1.000
_cell.length_c   1.000
_cell.angle_alpha   90.00
_cell.angle_beta   90.00
_cell.angle_gamma   90.00
#
_symmetry.space_group_name_H-M   'P 1'
#
loop_
_entity.id
_entity.type
_entity.pdbx_description
1 polymer ?
#
loop_
_entity_poly.entity_id
_entity_poly.type
_entity_poly.pdbx_seq_one_letter_code
_entity_poly.pdbx_strand_id
1 'polypeptide(L)'
;MTSDTGLREGEVAVEMPKNFDAGLIFIGRIRTPWRSREDTPRQGSHKGPVCRLEIFDPWVPALKGVDFYQNLEVIYWLHHSLRDLVLQSPKKNGLTRGTFSLRSPVRPNPIGTSIVRFVGIEGSTVLVRGLDCLDETPLIDLKPDRCEFSPLAAQKAEE
;
A
#
# COMPACT_ATOMS: atom_id res chain seq x y z
N MET A 1 -11.19 3.45 -36.49
CA MET A 1 -10.28 2.76 -35.56
C MET A 1 -10.43 3.43 -34.20
N THR A 2 -11.19 2.83 -33.32
CA THR A 2 -11.20 3.23 -31.92
C THR A 2 -9.90 2.69 -31.33
N SER A 3 -8.93 3.56 -31.02
CA SER A 3 -7.80 3.20 -30.21
C SER A 3 -8.37 2.86 -28.82
N ASP A 4 -8.46 1.58 -28.51
CA ASP A 4 -8.78 1.14 -27.16
C ASP A 4 -7.59 1.50 -26.27
N THR A 5 -7.61 2.72 -25.74
CA THR A 5 -6.58 3.23 -24.83
C THR A 5 -6.73 2.64 -23.44
N GLY A 6 -7.78 1.85 -23.17
CA GLY A 6 -8.11 1.34 -21.85
C GLY A 6 -8.51 2.42 -20.83
N LEU A 7 -8.60 3.68 -21.27
CA LEU A 7 -9.00 4.81 -20.44
C LEU A 7 -10.52 4.90 -20.32
N ARG A 8 -10.99 5.28 -19.15
CA ARG A 8 -12.40 5.61 -18.92
C ARG A 8 -12.71 6.99 -19.48
N GLU A 9 -13.99 7.26 -19.74
CA GLU A 9 -14.44 8.58 -20.20
C GLU A 9 -13.90 9.70 -19.29
N GLY A 10 -13.29 10.71 -19.92
CA GLY A 10 -12.72 11.87 -19.24
C GLY A 10 -11.36 11.65 -18.59
N GLU A 11 -10.86 10.42 -18.52
CA GLU A 11 -9.53 10.18 -18.00
C GLU A 11 -8.44 10.72 -18.91
N VAL A 12 -7.38 11.26 -18.31
CA VAL A 12 -6.25 11.83 -19.03
C VAL A 12 -4.96 11.17 -18.56
N ALA A 13 -4.25 10.59 -19.52
CA ALA A 13 -2.90 10.06 -19.32
C ALA A 13 -1.86 11.06 -19.85
N VAL A 14 -0.65 10.99 -19.28
CA VAL A 14 0.51 11.76 -19.72
C VAL A 14 1.64 10.85 -20.16
N GLU A 15 2.56 11.38 -20.94
CA GLU A 15 3.80 10.68 -21.25
C GLU A 15 4.70 10.62 -20.01
N MET A 16 5.13 9.43 -19.64
CA MET A 16 6.01 9.23 -18.48
C MET A 16 7.44 9.70 -18.78
N PRO A 17 8.13 10.28 -17.79
CA PRO A 17 9.55 10.58 -17.90
C PRO A 17 10.36 9.35 -18.30
N LYS A 18 11.38 9.52 -19.14
CA LYS A 18 12.25 8.42 -19.58
C LYS A 18 13.16 7.89 -18.49
N ASN A 19 13.50 8.74 -17.52
CA ASN A 19 14.41 8.41 -16.42
C ASN A 19 13.74 8.63 -15.07
N PHE A 20 14.12 7.83 -14.09
CA PHE A 20 13.69 8.00 -12.70
C PHE A 20 14.70 8.85 -11.93
N ASP A 21 14.21 9.68 -11.01
CA ASP A 21 15.06 10.54 -10.17
C ASP A 21 15.70 9.77 -9.01
N ALA A 22 15.07 8.67 -8.57
CA ALA A 22 15.50 7.87 -7.44
C ALA A 22 15.19 6.39 -7.62
N GLY A 23 15.82 5.55 -6.81
CA GLY A 23 15.55 4.12 -6.75
C GLY A 23 14.91 3.71 -5.43
N LEU A 24 14.25 2.54 -5.42
CA LEU A 24 13.70 1.89 -4.24
C LEU A 24 14.36 0.53 -4.03
N ILE A 25 14.46 0.13 -2.76
CA ILE A 25 14.83 -1.22 -2.35
C ILE A 25 13.59 -1.86 -1.75
N PHE A 26 13.22 -3.06 -2.20
CA PHE A 26 12.20 -3.85 -1.54
C PHE A 26 12.80 -4.60 -0.37
N ILE A 27 12.35 -4.27 0.83
CA ILE A 27 12.85 -4.88 2.07
C ILE A 27 12.18 -6.21 2.38
N GLY A 28 11.16 -6.57 1.64
CA GLY A 28 10.40 -7.77 1.85
C GLY A 28 9.25 -7.91 0.87
N ARG A 29 8.35 -8.80 1.20
CA ARG A 29 7.17 -9.12 0.42
C ARG A 29 5.98 -9.31 1.36
N ILE A 30 4.81 -8.85 0.93
CA ILE A 30 3.57 -8.97 1.68
C ILE A 30 2.82 -10.21 1.21
N ARG A 31 2.37 -11.04 2.15
CA ARG A 31 1.49 -12.18 1.87
C ARG A 31 0.10 -11.89 2.41
N THR A 32 -0.87 -11.90 1.50
CA THR A 32 -2.29 -11.74 1.80
C THR A 32 -3.08 -12.88 1.15
N PRO A 33 -4.34 -13.11 1.57
CA PRO A 33 -5.18 -14.13 0.94
C PRO A 33 -5.70 -13.73 -0.44
N TRP A 34 -5.45 -12.52 -0.90
CA TRP A 34 -6.05 -12.00 -2.15
C TRP A 34 -5.06 -12.06 -3.31
N ARG A 35 -5.41 -12.82 -4.33
CA ARG A 35 -4.59 -13.01 -5.54
C ARG A 35 -5.01 -12.14 -6.72
N SER A 36 -6.24 -11.58 -6.67
CA SER A 36 -6.76 -10.69 -7.71
C SER A 36 -7.40 -9.45 -7.09
N ARG A 37 -7.55 -8.39 -7.87
CA ARG A 37 -8.19 -7.15 -7.42
C ARG A 37 -9.65 -7.36 -7.02
N GLU A 38 -10.32 -8.31 -7.64
CA GLU A 38 -11.73 -8.63 -7.34
C GLU A 38 -11.90 -9.22 -5.95
N ASP A 39 -10.86 -9.91 -5.45
CA ASP A 39 -10.87 -10.55 -4.13
C ASP A 39 -10.48 -9.61 -3.00
N THR A 40 -9.82 -8.49 -3.32
CA THR A 40 -9.33 -7.56 -2.30
C THR A 40 -10.48 -6.78 -1.66
N PRO A 41 -10.42 -6.51 -0.34
CA PRO A 41 -11.37 -5.62 0.29
C PRO A 41 -11.15 -4.19 -0.19
N ARG A 42 -12.17 -3.38 -0.14
CA ARG A 42 -12.10 -1.97 -0.51
C ARG A 42 -11.20 -1.17 0.43
N GLN A 43 -11.15 -1.59 1.68
CA GLN A 43 -10.33 -1.03 2.74
C GLN A 43 -9.96 -2.13 3.73
N GLY A 44 -8.72 -2.10 4.22
CA GLY A 44 -8.25 -3.02 5.26
C GLY A 44 -9.00 -2.85 6.57
N SER A 45 -9.11 -3.93 7.33
CA SER A 45 -9.75 -3.94 8.65
C SER A 45 -8.85 -4.61 9.67
N HIS A 46 -8.73 -4.01 10.86
CA HIS A 46 -8.00 -4.61 11.98
C HIS A 46 -8.67 -5.89 12.51
N LYS A 47 -9.88 -6.20 12.06
CA LYS A 47 -10.60 -7.46 12.29
C LYS A 47 -10.47 -8.43 11.13
N GLY A 48 -9.74 -8.04 10.06
CA GLY A 48 -9.52 -8.87 8.90
C GLY A 48 -8.53 -10.02 9.16
N PRO A 49 -8.18 -10.77 8.11
CA PRO A 49 -7.26 -11.89 8.24
C PRO A 49 -5.86 -11.44 8.65
N VAL A 50 -5.13 -12.35 9.29
CA VAL A 50 -3.71 -12.16 9.54
C VAL A 50 -2.96 -12.24 8.22
N CYS A 51 -2.21 -11.18 7.92
CA CYS A 51 -1.30 -11.13 6.79
C CYS A 51 0.15 -11.21 7.27
N ARG A 52 1.05 -11.52 6.37
CA ARG A 52 2.46 -11.77 6.67
C ARG A 52 3.33 -10.78 5.92
N LEU A 53 4.24 -10.15 6.64
CA LEU A 53 5.29 -9.31 6.07
C LEU A 53 6.60 -10.11 6.14
N GLU A 54 6.99 -10.72 5.03
CA GLU A 54 8.22 -11.51 4.93
C GLU A 54 9.39 -10.56 4.67
N ILE A 55 10.28 -10.43 5.66
CA ILE A 55 11.43 -9.52 5.57
C ILE A 55 12.62 -10.26 4.97
N PHE A 56 13.28 -9.65 4.00
CA PHE A 56 14.45 -10.20 3.33
C PHE A 56 15.75 -9.85 4.05
N ASP A 57 16.73 -10.74 3.96
CA ASP A 57 18.09 -10.38 4.32
C ASP A 57 18.63 -9.27 3.38
N PRO A 58 19.41 -8.34 3.91
CA PRO A 58 19.97 -8.25 5.26
C PRO A 58 19.14 -7.41 6.25
N TRP A 59 17.85 -7.20 6.00
CA TRP A 59 17.01 -6.21 6.70
C TRP A 59 16.36 -6.76 7.98
N VAL A 60 16.41 -8.06 8.24
CA VAL A 60 15.79 -8.70 9.41
C VAL A 60 16.19 -8.06 10.74
N PRO A 61 17.45 -7.69 10.99
CA PRO A 61 17.83 -7.01 12.22
C PRO A 61 17.15 -5.67 12.48
N ALA A 62 16.61 -5.03 11.42
CA ALA A 62 15.85 -3.78 11.55
C ALA A 62 14.48 -3.97 12.22
N LEU A 63 14.02 -5.21 12.42
CA LEU A 63 12.78 -5.52 13.15
C LEU A 63 12.90 -5.34 14.67
N LYS A 64 14.09 -5.16 15.21
CA LYS A 64 14.28 -5.04 16.67
C LYS A 64 13.45 -3.85 17.21
N GLY A 65 12.55 -4.15 18.15
CA GLY A 65 11.69 -3.15 18.77
C GLY A 65 10.35 -2.90 18.09
N VAL A 66 10.08 -3.54 16.94
CA VAL A 66 8.79 -3.42 16.24
C VAL A 66 7.63 -3.90 17.12
N ASP A 67 7.87 -4.90 17.96
CA ASP A 67 6.90 -5.49 18.90
C ASP A 67 6.51 -4.57 20.06
N PHE A 68 7.20 -3.45 20.26
CA PHE A 68 6.79 -2.44 21.24
C PHE A 68 5.55 -1.63 20.81
N TYR A 69 5.16 -1.71 19.53
CA TYR A 69 4.08 -0.90 18.99
C TYR A 69 2.85 -1.73 18.69
N GLN A 70 1.69 -1.18 19.02
CA GLN A 70 0.41 -1.80 18.76
C GLN A 70 0.03 -1.72 17.28
N ASN A 71 0.37 -0.60 16.64
CA ASN A 71 0.08 -0.36 15.24
C ASN A 71 1.35 0.04 14.47
N LEU A 72 1.41 -0.38 13.21
CA LEU A 72 2.49 -0.09 12.29
C LEU A 72 1.93 0.56 11.02
N GLU A 73 2.71 1.44 10.41
CA GLU A 73 2.47 1.91 9.06
C GLU A 73 3.26 1.04 8.10
N VAL A 74 2.56 0.38 7.20
CA VAL A 74 3.13 -0.47 6.15
C VAL A 74 3.13 0.32 4.86
N ILE A 75 4.30 0.44 4.22
CA ILE A 75 4.49 1.15 2.97
C ILE A 75 4.91 0.13 1.92
N TYR A 76 4.18 0.10 0.80
CA TYR A 76 4.34 -0.92 -0.22
C TYR A 76 4.22 -0.36 -1.63
N TRP A 77 4.74 -1.14 -2.59
CA TRP A 77 4.77 -0.80 -4.00
C TRP A 77 3.64 -1.51 -4.75
N LEU A 78 2.74 -0.72 -5.34
CA LEU A 78 1.63 -1.25 -6.12
C LEU A 78 2.11 -1.57 -7.54
N HIS A 79 2.86 -2.65 -7.68
CA HIS A 79 3.67 -3.01 -8.84
C HIS A 79 2.88 -3.33 -10.10
N HIS A 80 1.57 -3.56 -9.99
CA HIS A 80 0.69 -3.80 -11.15
C HIS A 80 -0.07 -2.55 -11.60
N SER A 81 0.15 -1.40 -10.98
CA SER A 81 -0.60 -0.18 -11.28
C SER A 81 0.06 0.64 -12.38
N LEU A 82 -0.76 1.21 -13.25
CA LEU A 82 -0.31 2.24 -14.19
C LEU A 82 0.16 3.49 -13.44
N ARG A 83 0.98 4.31 -14.09
CA ARG A 83 1.62 5.47 -13.45
C ARG A 83 1.30 6.80 -14.12
N ASP A 84 0.53 6.79 -15.19
CA ASP A 84 0.45 7.89 -16.15
C ASP A 84 -0.85 8.69 -16.13
N LEU A 85 -1.82 8.35 -15.25
CA LEU A 85 -3.08 9.09 -15.17
C LEU A 85 -2.95 10.34 -14.30
N VAL A 86 -3.36 11.47 -14.81
CA VAL A 86 -3.45 12.75 -14.09
C VAL A 86 -4.88 13.11 -13.72
N LEU A 87 -5.85 12.71 -14.53
CA LEU A 87 -7.29 12.78 -14.22
C LEU A 87 -7.88 11.38 -14.29
N GLN A 88 -8.67 11.04 -13.29
CA GLN A 88 -9.31 9.73 -13.17
C GLN A 88 -10.81 9.87 -12.97
N SER A 89 -11.56 8.88 -13.47
CA SER A 89 -13.02 8.77 -13.27
C SER A 89 -13.30 7.59 -12.33
N PRO A 90 -13.28 7.79 -10.99
CA PRO A 90 -13.38 6.69 -10.03
C PRO A 90 -14.73 5.97 -10.10
N LYS A 91 -15.81 6.67 -10.45
CA LYS A 91 -17.15 6.10 -10.55
C LYS A 91 -17.54 5.69 -11.98
N LYS A 92 -16.60 5.77 -12.94
CA LYS A 92 -16.84 5.43 -14.36
C LYS A 92 -18.01 6.17 -15.00
N ASN A 93 -18.30 7.40 -14.57
CA ASN A 93 -19.44 8.20 -15.01
C ASN A 93 -19.03 9.49 -15.76
N GLY A 94 -17.77 9.56 -16.22
CA GLY A 94 -17.22 10.74 -16.91
C GLY A 94 -16.84 11.90 -15.98
N LEU A 95 -17.26 11.89 -14.72
CA LEU A 95 -16.83 12.89 -13.73
C LEU A 95 -15.42 12.57 -13.27
N THR A 96 -14.52 13.52 -13.44
CA THR A 96 -13.11 13.34 -13.19
C THR A 96 -12.63 14.08 -11.95
N ARG A 97 -11.59 13.54 -11.36
CA ARG A 97 -10.84 14.14 -10.25
C ARG A 97 -9.35 14.01 -10.52
N GLY A 98 -8.57 14.97 -10.05
CA GLY A 98 -7.11 14.89 -10.10
C GLY A 98 -6.60 13.69 -9.29
N THR A 99 -5.59 13.01 -9.81
CA THR A 99 -5.01 11.83 -9.17
C THR A 99 -4.61 12.08 -7.72
N PHE A 100 -4.07 13.26 -7.42
CA PHE A 100 -3.63 13.58 -6.05
C PHE A 100 -4.76 13.89 -5.07
N SER A 101 -6.00 14.02 -5.56
CA SER A 101 -7.20 14.10 -4.72
C SER A 101 -7.80 12.73 -4.40
N LEU A 102 -7.16 11.65 -4.85
CA LEU A 102 -7.62 10.27 -4.71
C LEU A 102 -6.54 9.43 -4.01
N ARG A 103 -6.97 8.34 -3.41
CA ARG A 103 -6.09 7.28 -2.91
C ARG A 103 -5.98 6.12 -3.90
N SER A 104 -6.29 6.36 -5.15
CA SER A 104 -6.15 5.38 -6.23
C SER A 104 -4.71 4.84 -6.30
N PRO A 105 -4.51 3.54 -6.57
CA PRO A 105 -3.18 2.98 -6.81
C PRO A 105 -2.52 3.53 -8.08
N VAL A 106 -3.30 3.97 -9.06
CA VAL A 106 -2.79 4.54 -10.31
C VAL A 106 -2.32 5.97 -10.06
N ARG A 107 -1.00 6.13 -9.97
CA ARG A 107 -0.35 7.40 -9.67
C ARG A 107 1.11 7.36 -10.10
N PRO A 108 1.78 8.52 -10.26
CA PRO A 108 3.17 8.57 -10.75
C PRO A 108 4.13 7.66 -9.96
N ASN A 109 4.00 7.64 -8.64
CA ASN A 109 4.69 6.71 -7.78
C ASN A 109 3.63 5.88 -7.04
N PRO A 110 3.30 4.66 -7.51
CA PRO A 110 2.20 3.87 -6.97
C PRO A 110 2.57 3.24 -5.62
N ILE A 111 2.76 4.09 -4.63
CA ILE A 111 3.09 3.73 -3.26
C ILE A 111 1.79 3.69 -2.46
N GLY A 112 1.52 2.55 -1.84
CA GLY A 112 0.42 2.36 -0.91
C GLY A 112 0.88 2.44 0.53
N THR A 113 -0.02 2.87 1.40
CA THR A 113 0.21 2.89 2.84
C THR A 113 -1.01 2.35 3.57
N SER A 114 -0.78 1.59 4.64
CA SER A 114 -1.85 1.08 5.51
C SER A 114 -1.39 1.13 6.95
N ILE A 115 -2.25 1.59 7.83
CA ILE A 115 -2.05 1.46 9.27
C ILE A 115 -2.61 0.10 9.69
N VAL A 116 -1.74 -0.77 10.16
CA VAL A 116 -2.06 -2.16 10.49
C VAL A 116 -1.88 -2.42 11.99
N ARG A 117 -2.63 -3.38 12.51
CA ARG A 117 -2.44 -3.88 13.87
C ARG A 117 -1.33 -4.92 13.87
N PHE A 118 -0.35 -4.72 14.73
CA PHE A 118 0.69 -5.72 14.99
C PHE A 118 0.10 -6.91 15.72
N VAL A 119 0.40 -8.11 15.25
CA VAL A 119 -0.05 -9.37 15.85
C VAL A 119 1.10 -10.13 16.49
N GLY A 120 2.23 -10.24 15.83
CA GLY A 120 3.39 -10.97 16.33
C GLY A 120 4.53 -11.04 15.34
N ILE A 121 5.60 -11.69 15.73
CA ILE A 121 6.75 -12.00 14.88
C ILE A 121 7.01 -13.50 14.92
N GLU A 122 7.18 -14.10 13.76
CA GLU A 122 7.63 -15.49 13.59
C GLU A 122 8.90 -15.50 12.73
N GLY A 123 10.06 -15.61 13.38
CA GLY A 123 11.35 -15.55 12.68
C GLY A 123 11.56 -14.19 11.99
N SER A 124 11.66 -14.20 10.67
CA SER A 124 11.81 -12.99 9.84
C SER A 124 10.49 -12.42 9.34
N THR A 125 9.36 -12.96 9.80
CA THR A 125 8.02 -12.58 9.35
C THR A 125 7.27 -11.83 10.42
N VAL A 126 6.72 -10.66 10.07
CA VAL A 126 5.83 -9.87 10.93
C VAL A 126 4.39 -10.22 10.58
N LEU A 127 3.59 -10.54 11.60
CA LEU A 127 2.17 -10.84 11.45
C LEU A 127 1.36 -9.59 11.76
N VAL A 128 0.44 -9.23 10.88
CA VAL A 128 -0.37 -8.01 10.97
C VAL A 128 -1.81 -8.25 10.52
N ARG A 129 -2.73 -7.36 10.92
CA ARG A 129 -4.09 -7.26 10.39
C ARG A 129 -4.35 -5.85 9.89
N GLY A 130 -5.06 -5.71 8.78
CA GLY A 130 -5.46 -4.40 8.24
C GLY A 130 -4.95 -4.08 6.86
N LEU A 131 -4.32 -5.03 6.18
CA LEU A 131 -3.91 -4.86 4.79
C LEU A 131 -5.08 -5.08 3.82
N ASP A 132 -4.98 -4.49 2.64
CA ASP A 132 -5.94 -4.60 1.54
C ASP A 132 -5.25 -4.81 0.17
N CYS A 133 -3.95 -5.03 0.16
CA CYS A 133 -3.18 -5.22 -1.06
C CYS A 133 -3.16 -6.68 -1.53
N LEU A 134 -2.78 -6.87 -2.79
CA LEU A 134 -2.62 -8.19 -3.38
C LEU A 134 -1.50 -8.99 -2.71
N ASP A 135 -1.65 -10.31 -2.75
CA ASP A 135 -0.56 -11.22 -2.38
C ASP A 135 0.70 -10.92 -3.21
N GLU A 136 1.87 -11.09 -2.61
CA GLU A 136 3.18 -10.84 -3.20
C GLU A 136 3.49 -9.36 -3.51
N THR A 137 2.72 -8.43 -2.97
CA THR A 137 3.03 -7.00 -3.09
C THR A 137 4.39 -6.69 -2.46
N PRO A 138 5.30 -6.01 -3.19
CA PRO A 138 6.60 -5.65 -2.65
C PRO A 138 6.49 -4.69 -1.47
N LEU A 139 7.23 -4.97 -0.40
CA LEU A 139 7.29 -4.15 0.80
C LEU A 139 8.43 -3.14 0.69
N ILE A 140 8.11 -1.86 0.86
CA ILE A 140 9.10 -0.77 0.82
C ILE A 140 9.64 -0.47 2.21
N ASP A 141 8.76 -0.31 3.19
CA ASP A 141 9.14 0.18 4.52
C ASP A 141 8.12 -0.20 5.58
N LEU A 142 8.58 -0.19 6.83
CA LEU A 142 7.76 -0.29 8.03
C LEU A 142 8.10 0.85 8.96
N LYS A 143 7.09 1.50 9.50
CA LYS A 143 7.24 2.54 10.53
C LYS A 143 6.29 2.28 11.68
N PRO A 144 6.65 2.63 12.93
CA PRO A 144 5.66 2.64 13.98
C PRO A 144 4.61 3.72 13.71
N ASP A 145 3.34 3.44 13.98
CA ASP A 145 2.30 4.46 13.93
C ASP A 145 2.36 5.31 15.19
N ARG A 146 2.97 6.50 15.08
CA ARG A 146 3.17 7.49 16.14
C ARG A 146 2.64 8.86 15.77
N CYS A 147 1.83 8.94 14.72
CA CYS A 147 1.29 10.20 14.27
C CYS A 147 0.17 10.68 15.21
N GLU A 148 0.35 11.84 15.83
CA GLU A 148 -0.65 12.44 16.74
C GLU A 148 -1.99 12.71 16.05
N PHE A 149 -1.98 12.85 14.74
CA PHE A 149 -3.19 13.04 13.92
C PHE A 149 -3.85 11.74 13.47
N SER A 150 -3.24 10.59 13.75
CA SER A 150 -3.85 9.30 13.47
C SER A 150 -4.76 8.89 14.62
N PRO A 151 -6.04 8.57 14.36
CA PRO A 151 -6.93 8.06 15.41
C PRO A 151 -6.42 6.79 16.10
N LEU A 152 -5.58 6.00 15.42
CA LEU A 152 -5.00 4.77 15.96
C LEU A 152 -3.78 5.04 16.86
N ALA A 153 -3.04 6.11 16.62
CA ALA A 153 -1.92 6.50 17.46
C ALA A 153 -2.39 6.97 18.86
N ALA A 154 -3.53 7.62 18.92
CA ALA A 154 -4.12 8.08 20.19
C ALA A 154 -4.46 6.94 21.15
N GLN A 155 -4.76 5.74 20.64
CA GLN A 155 -5.08 4.57 21.46
C GLN A 155 -3.89 4.03 22.26
N LYS A 156 -2.66 4.41 21.89
CA LYS A 156 -1.44 3.97 22.59
C LYS A 156 -1.09 4.85 23.79
N ALA A 157 -1.50 6.09 23.79
CA ALA A 157 -1.18 7.02 24.87
C ALA A 157 -1.94 6.71 26.17
N GLU A 158 -2.91 5.79 26.11
CA GLU A 158 -3.77 5.39 27.25
C GLU A 158 -3.36 4.04 27.89
N GLU A 159 -2.34 3.36 27.34
CA GLU A 159 -1.76 2.12 27.87
C GLU A 159 -0.41 2.39 28.56
#